data_42714b20c7af4f369e2c6873c978a9ee
#
_entry.id   42714b20c7af4f369e2c6873c978a9ee
#
_cell.length_a   1.000
_cell.length_b   1.000
_cell.length_c   1.000
_cell.angle_alpha   90.00
_cell.angle_beta   90.00
_cell.angle_gamma   90.00
#
_symmetry.space_group_name_H-M   'P 1'
#
loop_
_entity.id
_entity.type
_entity.pdbx_description
1 polymer ?
#
loop_
_entity_poly.entity_id
_entity_poly.type
_entity_poly.pdbx_seq_one_letter_code
_entity_poly.pdbx_strand_id
1 'polypeptide(L)'
;MQNKLASGARLGRQALLFPLCLVLYEFSTYIGNDMIQPGMLAVVEQYQAGIDWVPTSMTAYLAGGMFLQWLLGPLSDRIGRRPVMLAGVVWFIITCLAILLAQNIEQFTLLRFLQGISLCFIGAVGYAAIQESFEEAVCIKITALMANVALIAPLLGPLVGAAWIHVLPWEGMFVLFAALAAISFFGLQQAMPETATRIGEKLSLKELGRDYKLVLKNGRFVAGALALGFVSLPLLAWIAQSPIIIITGEQLSSYEYGLLQVPIFGALIAGNLLLARLTSRRTVRSLIIMGGWPIIIGLLVAAAATVISSHAYLWMTAGLSIYAFGIGLANAGLVRLTLFASDMSKGTVSAAMGMLQMLIFTVGIEISKHAWLNGGNGQFNLFNLVNGILWLSLMVIFLKDKQMRNSHEG
;
A
#
# COMPACT_ATOMS: atom_id res chain seq x y z
N MET A 1 6.38 -16.17 -32.22
CA MET A 1 4.90 -16.29 -32.29
C MET A 1 4.39 -16.49 -30.87
N GLN A 2 4.04 -15.40 -30.20
CA GLN A 2 3.48 -15.45 -28.84
C GLN A 2 2.03 -15.87 -28.94
N ASN A 3 1.67 -17.03 -28.33
CA ASN A 3 0.28 -17.40 -28.08
C ASN A 3 -0.33 -16.42 -27.08
N LYS A 4 -0.92 -15.32 -27.58
CA LYS A 4 -1.85 -14.53 -26.78
C LYS A 4 -3.07 -15.40 -26.55
N LEU A 5 -3.31 -15.78 -25.30
CA LEU A 5 -4.48 -16.56 -24.89
C LEU A 5 -5.76 -15.82 -25.32
N ALA A 6 -6.52 -16.49 -26.12
CA ALA A 6 -7.53 -16.08 -27.08
C ALA A 6 -8.59 -15.06 -26.61
N SER A 7 -9.00 -14.26 -27.59
CA SER A 7 -10.19 -13.41 -27.60
C SER A 7 -11.49 -14.18 -27.37
N GLY A 8 -12.31 -13.73 -26.42
CA GLY A 8 -13.75 -14.02 -26.38
C GLY A 8 -14.21 -15.38 -25.87
N ALA A 9 -13.31 -16.33 -25.61
CA ALA A 9 -13.65 -17.61 -24.99
C ALA A 9 -13.55 -17.50 -23.47
N ARG A 10 -14.44 -18.18 -22.74
CA ARG A 10 -14.30 -18.38 -21.29
C ARG A 10 -12.88 -18.85 -21.02
N LEU A 11 -12.10 -18.06 -20.29
CA LEU A 11 -10.74 -18.41 -19.89
C LEU A 11 -10.77 -19.82 -19.29
N GLY A 12 -9.99 -20.75 -19.85
CA GLY A 12 -9.92 -22.11 -19.34
C GLY A 12 -9.50 -22.11 -17.87
N ARG A 13 -9.88 -23.12 -17.09
CA ARG A 13 -9.56 -23.19 -15.65
C ARG A 13 -8.08 -22.95 -15.34
N GLN A 14 -7.18 -23.41 -16.20
CA GLN A 14 -5.74 -23.21 -16.05
C GLN A 14 -5.31 -21.76 -16.27
N ALA A 15 -5.96 -21.04 -17.19
CA ALA A 15 -5.65 -19.63 -17.45
C ALA A 15 -6.10 -18.69 -16.30
N LEU A 16 -7.12 -19.08 -15.52
CA LEU A 16 -7.58 -18.36 -14.34
C LEU A 16 -6.74 -18.67 -13.10
N LEU A 17 -6.09 -19.82 -13.03
CA LEU A 17 -5.32 -20.24 -11.87
C LEU A 17 -4.16 -19.30 -11.58
N PHE A 18 -3.43 -18.84 -12.61
CA PHE A 18 -2.32 -17.90 -12.44
C PHE A 18 -2.76 -16.59 -11.78
N PRO A 19 -3.72 -15.82 -12.32
CA PRO A 19 -4.13 -14.56 -11.70
C PRO A 19 -4.76 -14.76 -10.31
N LEU A 20 -5.53 -15.82 -10.08
CA LEU A 20 -6.10 -16.11 -8.76
C LEU A 20 -5.03 -16.39 -7.71
N CYS A 21 -4.00 -17.16 -8.05
CA CYS A 21 -2.90 -17.44 -7.14
C CYS A 21 -2.01 -16.20 -6.91
N LEU A 22 -1.85 -15.34 -7.91
CA LEU A 22 -1.14 -14.07 -7.73
C LEU A 22 -1.92 -13.13 -6.80
N VAL A 23 -3.25 -13.03 -6.97
CA VAL A 23 -4.13 -12.26 -6.08
C VAL A 23 -4.10 -12.82 -4.66
N LEU A 24 -4.06 -14.14 -4.49
CA LEU A 24 -3.93 -14.78 -3.17
C LEU A 24 -2.59 -14.44 -2.51
N TYR A 25 -1.50 -14.43 -3.28
CA TYR A 25 -0.20 -14.02 -2.77
C TYR A 25 -0.20 -12.53 -2.37
N GLU A 26 -0.74 -11.67 -3.21
CA GLU A 26 -0.90 -10.25 -2.90
C GLU A 26 -1.71 -10.06 -1.62
N PHE A 27 -2.85 -10.75 -1.50
CA PHE A 27 -3.65 -10.73 -0.28
C PHE A 27 -2.86 -11.18 0.94
N SER A 28 -2.07 -12.26 0.84
CA SER A 28 -1.27 -12.75 1.97
C SER A 28 -0.22 -11.76 2.45
N THR A 29 0.35 -10.96 1.55
CA THR A 29 1.33 -9.92 1.92
C THR A 29 0.66 -8.69 2.53
N TYR A 30 -0.47 -8.21 1.98
CA TYR A 30 -1.18 -7.07 2.56
C TYR A 30 -1.83 -7.41 3.90
N ILE A 31 -2.53 -8.54 4.01
CA ILE A 31 -3.12 -8.98 5.28
C ILE A 31 -2.04 -9.24 6.33
N GLY A 32 -0.87 -9.73 5.91
CA GLY A 32 0.30 -9.93 6.77
C GLY A 32 0.86 -8.64 7.37
N ASN A 33 0.61 -7.50 6.74
CA ASN A 33 0.94 -6.19 7.32
C ASN A 33 -0.16 -5.69 8.26
N ASP A 34 -1.43 -5.81 7.87
CA ASP A 34 -2.53 -5.11 8.52
C ASP A 34 -3.16 -5.91 9.66
N MET A 35 -3.21 -7.24 9.55
CA MET A 35 -3.81 -8.12 10.57
C MET A 35 -3.00 -8.17 11.86
N ILE A 36 -1.69 -8.02 11.79
CA ILE A 36 -0.82 -8.04 12.97
C ILE A 36 -0.93 -6.77 13.82
N GLN A 37 -1.44 -5.66 13.27
CA GLN A 37 -1.41 -4.36 13.95
C GLN A 37 -2.04 -4.40 15.35
N PRO A 38 -3.26 -4.92 15.57
CA PRO A 38 -3.80 -5.07 16.94
C PRO A 38 -2.98 -6.06 17.77
N GLY A 39 -2.29 -7.03 17.17
CA GLY A 39 -1.41 -8.00 17.82
C GLY A 39 -0.09 -7.44 18.28
N MET A 40 0.33 -6.29 17.76
CA MET A 40 1.62 -5.70 18.11
C MET A 40 1.73 -5.32 19.59
N LEU A 41 0.62 -5.03 20.27
CA LEU A 41 0.62 -4.82 21.72
C LEU A 41 1.05 -6.09 22.47
N ALA A 42 0.56 -7.25 22.05
CA ALA A 42 0.99 -8.54 22.62
C ALA A 42 2.46 -8.88 22.27
N VAL A 43 2.90 -8.52 21.07
CA VAL A 43 4.31 -8.71 20.65
C VAL A 43 5.26 -7.91 21.54
N VAL A 44 5.00 -6.60 21.75
CA VAL A 44 5.88 -5.77 22.59
C VAL A 44 5.83 -6.18 24.06
N GLU A 45 4.69 -6.63 24.55
CA GLU A 45 4.56 -7.20 25.91
C GLU A 45 5.40 -8.47 26.06
N GLN A 46 5.31 -9.40 25.12
CA GLN A 46 6.06 -10.67 25.12
C GLN A 46 7.58 -10.44 25.12
N TYR A 47 8.06 -9.46 24.34
CA TYR A 47 9.49 -9.12 24.28
C TYR A 47 9.91 -8.08 25.33
N GLN A 48 9.02 -7.66 26.23
CA GLN A 48 9.27 -6.61 27.23
C GLN A 48 9.82 -5.32 26.62
N ALA A 49 9.31 -4.96 25.44
CA ALA A 49 9.68 -3.78 24.68
C ALA A 49 8.72 -2.61 24.92
N GLY A 50 9.15 -1.40 24.60
CA GLY A 50 8.31 -0.22 24.68
C GLY A 50 7.20 -0.21 23.61
N ILE A 51 6.12 0.51 23.87
CA ILE A 51 4.99 0.66 22.93
C ILE A 51 5.36 1.41 21.64
N ASP A 52 6.47 2.15 21.66
CA ASP A 52 7.05 2.83 20.51
C ASP A 52 7.47 1.88 19.38
N TRP A 53 7.69 0.59 19.68
CA TRP A 53 7.96 -0.44 18.68
C TRP A 53 6.73 -0.89 17.88
N VAL A 54 5.51 -0.59 18.36
CA VAL A 54 4.27 -0.99 17.69
C VAL A 54 4.19 -0.41 16.26
N PRO A 55 4.29 0.91 16.04
CA PRO A 55 4.28 1.48 14.69
C PRO A 55 5.52 1.11 13.89
N THR A 56 6.67 0.91 14.56
CA THR A 56 7.96 0.59 13.92
C THR A 56 7.92 -0.76 13.17
N SER A 57 7.07 -1.69 13.59
CA SER A 57 6.82 -2.93 12.84
C SER A 57 6.30 -2.65 11.41
N MET A 58 5.34 -1.73 11.27
CA MET A 58 4.82 -1.32 9.97
C MET A 58 5.86 -0.51 9.17
N THR A 59 6.56 0.39 9.83
CA THR A 59 7.68 1.13 9.24
C THR A 59 8.71 0.20 8.63
N ALA A 60 9.15 -0.81 9.36
CA ALA A 60 10.13 -1.79 8.88
C ALA A 60 9.60 -2.58 7.66
N TYR A 61 8.35 -3.01 7.69
CA TYR A 61 7.71 -3.72 6.59
C TYR A 61 7.67 -2.86 5.32
N LEU A 62 7.25 -1.60 5.42
CA LEU A 62 7.19 -0.67 4.29
C LEU A 62 8.58 -0.30 3.77
N ALA A 63 9.58 -0.15 4.65
CA ALA A 63 10.97 0.06 4.26
C ALA A 63 11.51 -1.11 3.43
N GLY A 64 11.16 -2.35 3.82
CA GLY A 64 11.45 -3.55 3.02
C GLY A 64 10.81 -3.48 1.64
N GLY A 65 9.54 -3.03 1.56
CA GLY A 65 8.80 -2.86 0.31
C GLY A 65 9.40 -1.83 -0.66
N MET A 66 10.23 -0.91 -0.16
CA MET A 66 10.99 0.03 -0.99
C MET A 66 12.31 -0.57 -1.50
N PHE A 67 12.93 -1.45 -0.72
CA PHE A 67 14.37 -1.78 -0.81
C PHE A 67 14.80 -2.33 -2.17
N LEU A 68 14.05 -3.27 -2.76
CA LEU A 68 14.38 -3.89 -4.04
C LEU A 68 13.47 -3.49 -5.20
N GLN A 69 12.54 -2.59 -5.00
CA GLN A 69 11.54 -2.24 -6.01
C GLN A 69 12.15 -1.70 -7.31
N TRP A 70 13.24 -0.94 -7.20
CA TRP A 70 13.97 -0.38 -8.34
C TRP A 70 14.69 -1.42 -9.18
N LEU A 71 15.02 -2.56 -8.59
CA LEU A 71 15.87 -3.59 -9.20
C LEU A 71 15.06 -4.75 -9.77
N LEU A 72 14.01 -5.19 -9.07
CA LEU A 72 13.31 -6.45 -9.38
C LEU A 72 12.62 -6.46 -10.74
N GLY A 73 12.09 -5.33 -11.21
CA GLY A 73 11.52 -5.23 -12.56
C GLY A 73 12.54 -5.56 -13.62
N PRO A 74 13.60 -4.75 -13.79
CA PRO A 74 14.67 -5.00 -14.74
C PRO A 74 15.41 -6.34 -14.57
N LEU A 75 15.54 -6.82 -13.33
CA LEU A 75 16.14 -8.10 -13.03
C LEU A 75 15.29 -9.26 -13.53
N SER A 76 13.98 -9.22 -13.28
CA SER A 76 13.05 -10.26 -13.72
C SER A 76 12.87 -10.32 -15.24
N ASP A 77 13.10 -9.21 -15.95
CA ASP A 77 13.16 -9.19 -17.43
C ASP A 77 14.28 -10.06 -17.99
N ARG A 78 15.37 -10.23 -17.23
CA ARG A 78 16.61 -10.89 -17.67
C ARG A 78 16.81 -12.28 -17.09
N ILE A 79 16.28 -12.54 -15.91
CA ILE A 79 16.34 -13.87 -15.27
C ILE A 79 15.09 -14.69 -15.61
N GLY A 80 13.98 -14.01 -15.82
CA GLY A 80 12.65 -14.58 -16.01
C GLY A 80 11.67 -14.08 -14.97
N ARG A 81 10.45 -13.75 -15.39
CA ARG A 81 9.36 -13.31 -14.48
C ARG A 81 8.98 -14.41 -13.50
N ARG A 82 8.79 -15.62 -14.03
CA ARG A 82 8.35 -16.77 -13.24
C ARG A 82 9.32 -17.16 -12.12
N PRO A 83 10.62 -17.43 -12.35
CA PRO A 83 11.55 -17.80 -11.29
C PRO A 83 11.70 -16.70 -10.24
N VAL A 84 11.73 -15.43 -10.63
CA VAL A 84 11.84 -14.31 -9.69
C VAL A 84 10.58 -14.23 -8.81
N MET A 85 9.38 -14.36 -9.38
CA MET A 85 8.13 -14.36 -8.61
C MET A 85 8.08 -15.52 -7.62
N LEU A 86 8.41 -16.75 -8.06
CA LEU A 86 8.43 -17.93 -7.17
C LEU A 86 9.44 -17.78 -6.03
N ALA A 87 10.62 -17.20 -6.31
CA ALA A 87 11.59 -16.85 -5.29
C ALA A 87 11.02 -15.85 -4.27
N GLY A 88 10.25 -14.86 -4.71
CA GLY A 88 9.58 -13.89 -3.83
C GLY A 88 8.54 -14.53 -2.91
N VAL A 89 7.75 -15.47 -3.41
CA VAL A 89 6.78 -16.21 -2.59
C VAL A 89 7.49 -17.08 -1.53
N VAL A 90 8.54 -17.80 -1.93
CA VAL A 90 9.36 -18.61 -1.00
C VAL A 90 10.01 -17.71 0.05
N TRP A 91 10.54 -16.56 -0.35
CA TRP A 91 11.08 -15.56 0.58
C TRP A 91 10.07 -15.10 1.62
N PHE A 92 8.84 -14.82 1.20
CA PHE A 92 7.77 -14.44 2.13
C PHE A 92 7.44 -15.56 3.11
N ILE A 93 7.33 -16.81 2.65
CA ILE A 93 7.08 -17.97 3.51
C ILE A 93 8.20 -18.13 4.54
N ILE A 94 9.46 -18.09 4.10
CA ILE A 94 10.63 -18.22 4.97
C ILE A 94 10.62 -17.12 6.03
N THR A 95 10.38 -15.87 5.65
CA THR A 95 10.38 -14.75 6.60
C THR A 95 9.21 -14.80 7.57
N CYS A 96 8.03 -15.25 7.14
CA CYS A 96 6.90 -15.50 8.05
C CYS A 96 7.24 -16.56 9.11
N LEU A 97 7.87 -17.66 8.70
CA LEU A 97 8.26 -18.72 9.64
C LEU A 97 9.45 -18.31 10.51
N ALA A 98 10.39 -17.54 9.98
CA ALA A 98 11.53 -17.03 10.73
C ALA A 98 11.12 -16.08 11.86
N ILE A 99 10.05 -15.31 11.70
CA ILE A 99 9.50 -14.44 12.75
C ILE A 99 9.14 -15.24 14.02
N LEU A 100 8.71 -16.49 13.88
CA LEU A 100 8.40 -17.37 15.00
C LEU A 100 9.65 -17.74 15.86
N LEU A 101 10.83 -17.54 15.32
CA LEU A 101 12.12 -17.82 15.97
C LEU A 101 12.75 -16.56 16.57
N ALA A 102 12.14 -15.40 16.42
CA ALA A 102 12.64 -14.15 16.99
C ALA A 102 12.65 -14.22 18.53
N GLN A 103 13.73 -13.73 19.13
CA GLN A 103 13.94 -13.76 20.58
C GLN A 103 13.79 -12.39 21.24
N ASN A 104 13.78 -11.34 20.45
CA ASN A 104 13.63 -9.95 20.89
C ASN A 104 12.97 -9.11 19.81
N ILE A 105 12.59 -7.89 20.19
CA ILE A 105 11.84 -6.99 19.32
C ILE A 105 12.68 -6.51 18.11
N GLU A 106 13.98 -6.39 18.26
CA GLU A 106 14.89 -5.98 17.20
C GLU A 106 14.97 -7.05 16.10
N GLN A 107 15.07 -8.33 16.48
CA GLN A 107 15.04 -9.47 15.54
C GLN A 107 13.67 -9.54 14.85
N PHE A 108 12.58 -9.40 15.60
CA PHE A 108 11.22 -9.34 15.04
C PHE A 108 11.12 -8.22 14.00
N THR A 109 11.57 -7.01 14.34
CA THR A 109 11.51 -5.85 13.44
C THR A 109 12.38 -6.02 12.19
N LEU A 110 13.57 -6.59 12.34
CA LEU A 110 14.44 -6.94 11.21
C LEU A 110 13.76 -7.94 10.28
N LEU A 111 13.13 -8.98 10.84
CA LEU A 111 12.38 -9.95 10.05
C LEU A 111 11.15 -9.34 9.38
N ARG A 112 10.50 -8.35 9.99
CA ARG A 112 9.45 -7.55 9.36
C ARG A 112 9.96 -6.77 8.15
N PHE A 113 11.15 -6.17 8.25
CA PHE A 113 11.81 -5.53 7.11
C PHE A 113 12.07 -6.54 5.97
N LEU A 114 12.66 -7.68 6.30
CA LEU A 114 12.93 -8.73 5.31
C LEU A 114 11.64 -9.28 4.68
N GLN A 115 10.58 -9.44 5.47
CA GLN A 115 9.27 -9.86 5.00
C GLN A 115 8.66 -8.82 4.05
N GLY A 116 8.83 -7.52 4.34
CA GLY A 116 8.33 -6.42 3.52
C GLY A 116 8.92 -6.37 2.11
N ILE A 117 10.13 -6.92 1.90
CA ILE A 117 10.73 -7.07 0.55
C ILE A 117 9.79 -7.81 -0.40
N SER A 118 8.91 -8.66 0.11
CA SER A 118 7.93 -9.40 -0.68
C SER A 118 6.97 -8.51 -1.48
N LEU A 119 6.69 -7.30 -1.01
CA LEU A 119 5.88 -6.31 -1.75
C LEU A 119 6.51 -5.92 -3.08
N CYS A 120 7.85 -5.90 -3.15
CA CYS A 120 8.56 -5.55 -4.38
C CYS A 120 8.30 -6.56 -5.52
N PHE A 121 8.13 -7.83 -5.19
CA PHE A 121 7.89 -8.89 -6.19
C PHE A 121 6.51 -8.75 -6.82
N ILE A 122 5.49 -8.39 -6.04
CA ILE A 122 4.14 -8.16 -6.55
C ILE A 122 4.13 -6.92 -7.45
N GLY A 123 4.61 -5.79 -6.94
CA GLY A 123 4.59 -4.52 -7.63
C GLY A 123 5.42 -4.50 -8.92
N ALA A 124 6.61 -5.11 -8.91
CA ALA A 124 7.54 -5.07 -10.04
C ALA A 124 7.39 -6.26 -11.01
N VAL A 125 7.03 -7.43 -10.52
CA VAL A 125 7.01 -8.67 -11.32
C VAL A 125 5.59 -9.16 -11.57
N GLY A 126 4.74 -9.19 -10.55
CA GLY A 126 3.37 -9.71 -10.64
C GLY A 126 2.52 -8.92 -11.61
N TYR A 127 2.45 -7.60 -11.44
CA TYR A 127 1.69 -6.73 -12.35
C TYR A 127 2.22 -6.78 -13.79
N ALA A 128 3.55 -6.82 -13.96
CA ALA A 128 4.15 -6.95 -15.29
C ALA A 128 3.76 -8.27 -15.98
N ALA A 129 3.84 -9.39 -15.25
CA ALA A 129 3.47 -10.70 -15.78
C ALA A 129 1.99 -10.76 -16.19
N ILE A 130 1.07 -10.11 -15.46
CA ILE A 130 -0.34 -9.98 -15.85
C ILE A 130 -0.48 -9.19 -17.15
N GLN A 131 0.20 -8.03 -17.24
CA GLN A 131 0.14 -7.17 -18.45
C GLN A 131 0.69 -7.87 -19.70
N GLU A 132 1.66 -8.74 -19.53
CA GLU A 132 2.31 -9.47 -20.62
C GLU A 132 1.55 -10.74 -21.02
N SER A 133 0.76 -11.34 -20.11
CA SER A 133 0.08 -12.63 -20.31
C SER A 133 -1.31 -12.52 -20.93
N PHE A 134 -2.01 -11.41 -20.72
CA PHE A 134 -3.43 -11.30 -21.05
C PHE A 134 -3.71 -10.16 -22.03
N GLU A 135 -4.84 -10.25 -22.73
CA GLU A 135 -5.38 -9.16 -23.52
C GLU A 135 -5.86 -8.01 -22.61
N GLU A 136 -5.88 -6.80 -23.15
CA GLU A 136 -6.16 -5.56 -22.41
C GLU A 136 -7.43 -5.63 -21.54
N ALA A 137 -8.54 -6.14 -22.08
CA ALA A 137 -9.82 -6.23 -21.37
C ALA A 137 -9.76 -7.18 -20.16
N VAL A 138 -9.03 -8.30 -20.27
CA VAL A 138 -8.84 -9.26 -19.19
C VAL A 138 -7.86 -8.70 -18.16
N CYS A 139 -6.79 -8.09 -18.63
CA CYS A 139 -5.77 -7.43 -17.83
C CYS A 139 -6.38 -6.37 -16.91
N ILE A 140 -7.24 -5.50 -17.44
CA ILE A 140 -7.97 -4.48 -16.67
C ILE A 140 -8.78 -5.12 -15.53
N LYS A 141 -9.48 -6.22 -15.79
CA LYS A 141 -10.29 -6.93 -14.78
C LYS A 141 -9.42 -7.52 -13.67
N ILE A 142 -8.30 -8.15 -14.02
CA ILE A 142 -7.39 -8.76 -13.04
C ILE A 142 -6.73 -7.66 -12.21
N THR A 143 -6.24 -6.60 -12.84
CA THR A 143 -5.63 -5.47 -12.14
C THR A 143 -6.62 -4.76 -11.21
N ALA A 144 -7.90 -4.66 -11.61
CA ALA A 144 -8.95 -4.14 -10.75
C ALA A 144 -9.21 -5.05 -9.53
N LEU A 145 -9.15 -6.37 -9.72
CA LEU A 145 -9.27 -7.33 -8.62
C LEU A 145 -8.10 -7.19 -7.63
N MET A 146 -6.88 -7.09 -8.13
CA MET A 146 -5.67 -6.84 -7.32
C MET A 146 -5.81 -5.53 -6.54
N ALA A 147 -6.23 -4.45 -7.18
CA ALA A 147 -6.47 -3.16 -6.50
C ALA A 147 -7.54 -3.26 -5.40
N ASN A 148 -8.60 -4.06 -5.61
CA ASN A 148 -9.62 -4.29 -4.58
C ASN A 148 -9.06 -5.05 -3.37
N VAL A 149 -8.14 -6.00 -3.57
CA VAL A 149 -7.45 -6.70 -2.47
C VAL A 149 -6.64 -5.71 -1.63
N ALA A 150 -5.93 -4.79 -2.26
CA ALA A 150 -5.18 -3.74 -1.57
C ALA A 150 -6.08 -2.80 -0.74
N LEU A 151 -7.37 -2.67 -1.08
CA LEU A 151 -8.35 -1.89 -0.31
C LEU A 151 -9.02 -2.70 0.80
N ILE A 152 -9.24 -3.99 0.56
CA ILE A 152 -9.94 -4.87 1.51
C ILE A 152 -9.04 -5.29 2.67
N ALA A 153 -7.75 -5.48 2.43
CA ALA A 153 -6.80 -5.91 3.46
C ALA A 153 -6.73 -4.94 4.66
N PRO A 154 -6.62 -3.60 4.49
CA PRO A 154 -6.65 -2.66 5.61
C PRO A 154 -7.98 -2.61 6.38
N LEU A 155 -9.09 -3.00 5.76
CA LEU A 155 -10.39 -3.13 6.43
C LEU A 155 -10.49 -4.43 7.22
N LEU A 156 -10.22 -5.55 6.56
CA LEU A 156 -10.37 -6.88 7.16
C LEU A 156 -9.22 -7.18 8.14
N GLY A 157 -8.01 -6.73 7.84
CA GLY A 157 -6.82 -7.04 8.64
C GLY A 157 -6.99 -6.69 10.11
N PRO A 158 -7.19 -5.42 10.48
CA PRO A 158 -7.38 -5.02 11.87
C PRO A 158 -8.59 -5.67 12.54
N LEU A 159 -9.69 -5.85 11.82
CA LEU A 159 -10.91 -6.47 12.33
C LEU A 159 -10.70 -7.96 12.64
N VAL A 160 -10.16 -8.71 11.69
CA VAL A 160 -9.86 -10.14 11.85
C VAL A 160 -8.72 -10.34 12.85
N GLY A 161 -7.71 -9.46 12.83
CA GLY A 161 -6.60 -9.48 13.78
C GLY A 161 -7.05 -9.27 15.21
N ALA A 162 -7.95 -8.30 15.45
CA ALA A 162 -8.55 -8.07 16.74
C ALA A 162 -9.33 -9.30 17.26
N ALA A 163 -10.13 -9.92 16.39
CA ALA A 163 -10.85 -11.15 16.74
C ALA A 163 -9.88 -12.33 16.99
N TRP A 164 -8.80 -12.44 16.21
CA TRP A 164 -7.81 -13.50 16.35
C TRP A 164 -7.13 -13.51 17.71
N ILE A 165 -6.68 -12.35 18.18
CA ILE A 165 -5.93 -12.21 19.44
C ILE A 165 -6.75 -12.63 20.66
N HIS A 166 -8.09 -12.55 20.59
CA HIS A 166 -8.94 -13.03 21.67
C HIS A 166 -8.92 -14.56 21.84
N VAL A 167 -8.59 -15.30 20.79
CA VAL A 167 -8.74 -16.76 20.76
C VAL A 167 -7.41 -17.48 20.56
N LEU A 168 -6.48 -16.86 19.84
CA LEU A 168 -5.24 -17.47 19.40
C LEU A 168 -4.05 -16.53 19.62
N PRO A 169 -2.83 -17.07 19.82
CA PRO A 169 -1.63 -16.25 19.93
C PRO A 169 -1.29 -15.57 18.59
N TRP A 170 -0.62 -14.42 18.64
CA TRP A 170 -0.26 -13.62 17.48
C TRP A 170 0.65 -14.37 16.49
N GLU A 171 1.48 -15.29 16.97
CA GLU A 171 2.36 -16.14 16.14
C GLU A 171 1.58 -16.93 15.10
N GLY A 172 0.37 -17.38 15.45
CA GLY A 172 -0.50 -18.11 14.53
C GLY A 172 -0.89 -17.34 13.28
N MET A 173 -0.90 -15.99 13.34
CA MET A 173 -1.12 -15.16 12.15
C MET A 173 -0.03 -15.38 11.10
N PHE A 174 1.23 -15.43 11.50
CA PHE A 174 2.36 -15.65 10.57
C PHE A 174 2.35 -17.06 9.97
N VAL A 175 1.87 -18.06 10.71
CA VAL A 175 1.61 -19.40 10.17
C VAL A 175 0.51 -19.35 9.11
N LEU A 176 -0.59 -18.62 9.37
CA LEU A 176 -1.66 -18.41 8.39
C LEU A 176 -1.14 -17.73 7.13
N PHE A 177 -0.36 -16.66 7.25
CA PHE A 177 0.20 -15.95 6.09
C PHE A 177 1.12 -16.85 5.27
N ALA A 178 1.98 -17.64 5.93
CA ALA A 178 2.83 -18.62 5.27
C ALA A 178 2.02 -19.70 4.55
N ALA A 179 0.93 -20.19 5.15
CA ALA A 179 0.05 -21.18 4.55
C ALA A 179 -0.67 -20.65 3.29
N LEU A 180 -1.21 -19.42 3.35
CA LEU A 180 -1.83 -18.77 2.19
C LEU A 180 -0.81 -18.59 1.04
N ALA A 181 0.41 -18.15 1.37
CA ALA A 181 1.48 -18.00 0.39
C ALA A 181 1.93 -19.36 -0.17
N ALA A 182 1.96 -20.41 0.62
CA ALA A 182 2.29 -21.75 0.15
C ALA A 182 1.24 -22.29 -0.85
N ILE A 183 -0.05 -22.08 -0.58
CA ILE A 183 -1.14 -22.42 -1.52
C ILE A 183 -0.93 -21.64 -2.84
N SER A 184 -0.63 -20.34 -2.75
CA SER A 184 -0.33 -19.52 -3.91
C SER A 184 0.90 -20.02 -4.67
N PHE A 185 1.96 -20.43 -3.98
CA PHE A 185 3.19 -20.96 -4.57
C PHE A 185 2.91 -22.16 -5.49
N PHE A 186 2.17 -23.15 -5.01
CA PHE A 186 1.85 -24.33 -5.81
C PHE A 186 1.04 -23.98 -7.05
N GLY A 187 0.07 -23.08 -6.93
CA GLY A 187 -0.70 -22.63 -8.08
C GLY A 187 0.11 -21.81 -9.08
N LEU A 188 0.97 -20.90 -8.60
CA LEU A 188 1.88 -20.14 -9.46
C LEU A 188 2.91 -21.04 -10.15
N GLN A 189 3.46 -22.02 -9.42
CA GLN A 189 4.38 -23.00 -10.00
C GLN A 189 3.74 -23.79 -11.16
N GLN A 190 2.45 -24.10 -11.07
CA GLN A 190 1.76 -24.83 -12.11
C GLN A 190 1.30 -23.96 -13.29
N ALA A 191 0.84 -22.74 -13.02
CA ALA A 191 0.06 -21.95 -13.98
C ALA A 191 0.73 -20.65 -14.44
N MET A 192 1.74 -20.13 -13.74
CA MET A 192 2.39 -18.88 -14.14
C MET A 192 3.24 -19.09 -15.40
N PRO A 193 2.94 -18.38 -16.51
CA PRO A 193 3.77 -18.44 -17.73
C PRO A 193 5.09 -17.67 -17.52
N GLU A 194 6.10 -18.03 -18.31
CA GLU A 194 7.27 -17.16 -18.46
C GLU A 194 6.98 -16.11 -19.54
N THR A 195 7.11 -14.84 -19.17
CA THR A 195 6.76 -13.73 -20.07
C THR A 195 7.94 -12.80 -20.37
N ALA A 196 9.08 -13.00 -19.72
CA ALA A 196 10.26 -12.18 -19.95
C ALA A 196 10.79 -12.34 -21.38
N THR A 197 11.09 -11.22 -22.04
CA THR A 197 11.54 -11.18 -23.44
C THR A 197 13.05 -10.97 -23.58
N ARG A 198 13.75 -10.59 -22.49
CA ARG A 198 15.16 -10.20 -22.47
C ARG A 198 16.03 -11.16 -21.67
N ILE A 199 15.63 -12.43 -21.60
CA ILE A 199 16.35 -13.45 -20.81
C ILE A 199 17.79 -13.61 -21.36
N GLY A 200 18.77 -13.58 -20.42
CA GLY A 200 20.19 -13.70 -20.73
C GLY A 200 20.90 -12.38 -21.07
N GLU A 201 20.18 -11.27 -21.23
CA GLU A 201 20.82 -9.96 -21.43
C GLU A 201 21.49 -9.48 -20.14
N LYS A 202 22.62 -8.78 -20.25
CA LYS A 202 23.32 -8.19 -19.10
C LYS A 202 22.53 -6.99 -18.56
N LEU A 203 22.37 -6.93 -17.24
CA LEU A 203 21.81 -5.78 -16.54
C LEU A 203 22.86 -4.68 -16.41
N SER A 204 22.59 -3.50 -16.98
CA SER A 204 23.43 -2.32 -16.82
C SER A 204 22.91 -1.45 -15.69
N LEU A 205 23.53 -1.52 -14.51
CA LEU A 205 23.21 -0.66 -13.37
C LEU A 205 23.40 0.84 -13.68
N LYS A 206 24.35 1.17 -14.58
CA LYS A 206 24.63 2.54 -15.02
C LYS A 206 23.46 3.13 -15.81
N GLU A 207 22.90 2.34 -16.74
CA GLU A 207 21.72 2.76 -17.52
C GLU A 207 20.51 2.90 -16.62
N LEU A 208 20.28 1.92 -15.75
CA LEU A 208 19.19 1.93 -14.78
C LEU A 208 19.26 3.17 -13.89
N GLY A 209 20.43 3.47 -13.32
CA GLY A 209 20.65 4.68 -12.51
C GLY A 209 20.41 5.98 -13.27
N ARG A 210 20.80 6.03 -14.58
CA ARG A 210 20.52 7.17 -15.45
C ARG A 210 19.02 7.36 -15.68
N ASP A 211 18.28 6.28 -15.91
CA ASP A 211 16.84 6.34 -16.14
C ASP A 211 16.08 6.83 -14.92
N TYR A 212 16.40 6.32 -13.73
CA TYR A 212 15.83 6.84 -12.48
C TYR A 212 16.19 8.30 -12.23
N LYS A 213 17.42 8.70 -12.51
CA LYS A 213 17.83 10.11 -12.39
C LYS A 213 17.03 11.03 -13.30
N LEU A 214 16.72 10.58 -14.53
CA LEU A 214 15.87 11.33 -15.47
C LEU A 214 14.44 11.48 -14.96
N VAL A 215 13.84 10.40 -14.44
CA VAL A 215 12.51 10.43 -13.82
C VAL A 215 12.48 11.40 -12.63
N LEU A 216 13.47 11.33 -11.73
CA LEU A 216 13.55 12.17 -10.54
C LEU A 216 13.89 13.64 -10.83
N LYS A 217 14.45 13.96 -11.98
CA LYS A 217 14.62 15.34 -12.45
C LYS A 217 13.35 15.99 -12.96
N ASN A 218 12.33 15.19 -13.26
CA ASN A 218 11.04 15.72 -13.69
C ASN A 218 10.26 16.24 -12.48
N GLY A 219 10.25 17.57 -12.28
CA GLY A 219 9.61 18.21 -11.14
C GLY A 219 8.12 17.93 -11.03
N ARG A 220 7.41 17.76 -12.18
CA ARG A 220 5.99 17.40 -12.20
C ARG A 220 5.78 15.99 -11.69
N PHE A 221 6.57 15.02 -12.13
CA PHE A 221 6.52 13.66 -11.60
C PHE A 221 6.78 13.64 -10.09
N VAL A 222 7.82 14.33 -9.64
CA VAL A 222 8.19 14.38 -8.21
C VAL A 222 7.07 15.01 -7.39
N ALA A 223 6.48 16.14 -7.84
CA ALA A 223 5.36 16.76 -7.14
C ALA A 223 4.14 15.83 -7.02
N GLY A 224 3.80 15.10 -8.08
CA GLY A 224 2.72 14.11 -8.06
C GLY A 224 3.01 12.91 -7.14
N ALA A 225 4.23 12.38 -7.18
CA ALA A 225 4.64 11.24 -6.34
C ALA A 225 4.69 11.62 -4.85
N LEU A 226 5.20 12.82 -4.52
CA LEU A 226 5.17 13.34 -3.15
C LEU A 226 3.74 13.61 -2.68
N ALA A 227 2.89 14.17 -3.54
CA ALA A 227 1.49 14.39 -3.21
C ALA A 227 0.77 13.07 -2.88
N LEU A 228 1.00 12.00 -3.65
CA LEU A 228 0.47 10.66 -3.36
C LEU A 228 0.95 10.13 -2.01
N GLY A 229 2.20 10.36 -1.66
CA GLY A 229 2.75 9.99 -0.36
C GLY A 229 2.06 10.74 0.78
N PHE A 230 2.03 12.07 0.71
CA PHE A 230 1.49 12.90 1.79
C PHE A 230 -0.03 12.75 1.96
N VAL A 231 -0.78 12.52 0.89
CA VAL A 231 -2.22 12.29 1.02
C VAL A 231 -2.56 10.95 1.69
N SER A 232 -1.74 9.94 1.48
CA SER A 232 -1.99 8.59 2.01
C SER A 232 -1.38 8.38 3.41
N LEU A 233 -0.37 9.19 3.78
CA LEU A 233 0.35 9.04 5.04
C LEU A 233 -0.55 9.11 6.29
N PRO A 234 -1.54 10.02 6.43
CA PRO A 234 -2.41 10.03 7.59
C PRO A 234 -3.17 8.71 7.82
N LEU A 235 -3.59 8.04 6.73
CA LEU A 235 -4.26 6.75 6.82
C LEU A 235 -3.31 5.65 7.31
N LEU A 236 -2.09 5.61 6.77
CA LEU A 236 -1.08 4.63 7.18
C LEU A 236 -0.58 4.89 8.61
N ALA A 237 -0.40 6.15 8.98
CA ALA A 237 -0.08 6.53 10.35
C ALA A 237 -1.19 6.10 11.33
N TRP A 238 -2.47 6.22 10.93
CA TRP A 238 -3.59 5.70 11.69
C TRP A 238 -3.52 4.18 11.84
N ILE A 239 -3.34 3.42 10.76
CA ILE A 239 -3.22 1.96 10.81
C ILE A 239 -2.12 1.53 11.78
N ALA A 240 -0.95 2.18 11.71
CA ALA A 240 0.21 1.84 12.52
C ALA A 240 0.03 2.18 14.02
N GLN A 241 -0.67 3.27 14.34
CA GLN A 241 -0.74 3.81 15.70
C GLN A 241 -2.10 3.65 16.37
N SER A 242 -3.16 3.37 15.62
CA SER A 242 -4.51 3.22 16.21
C SER A 242 -4.61 2.15 17.30
N PRO A 243 -3.84 1.03 17.30
CA PRO A 243 -3.83 0.12 18.44
C PRO A 243 -3.40 0.80 19.74
N ILE A 244 -2.34 1.62 19.69
CA ILE A 244 -1.86 2.36 20.85
C ILE A 244 -2.86 3.44 21.26
N ILE A 245 -3.36 4.20 20.29
CA ILE A 245 -4.30 5.31 20.55
C ILE A 245 -5.59 4.78 21.16
N ILE A 246 -6.17 3.75 20.58
CA ILE A 246 -7.50 3.26 20.95
C ILE A 246 -7.45 2.27 22.12
N ILE A 247 -6.57 1.27 22.06
CA ILE A 247 -6.54 0.21 23.10
C ILE A 247 -5.80 0.72 24.33
N THR A 248 -4.61 1.29 24.17
CA THR A 248 -3.81 1.74 25.31
C THR A 248 -4.22 3.14 25.79
N GLY A 249 -4.44 4.07 24.86
CA GLY A 249 -4.75 5.47 25.20
C GLY A 249 -6.18 5.67 25.69
N GLU A 250 -7.18 5.14 24.98
CA GLU A 250 -8.60 5.30 25.31
C GLU A 250 -9.15 4.13 26.14
N GLN A 251 -8.34 3.12 26.45
CA GLN A 251 -8.70 1.93 27.25
C GLN A 251 -9.88 1.14 26.66
N LEU A 252 -10.01 1.14 25.32
CA LEU A 252 -11.02 0.37 24.62
C LEU A 252 -10.53 -1.05 24.33
N SER A 253 -11.46 -1.97 24.16
CA SER A 253 -11.17 -3.36 23.81
C SER A 253 -10.63 -3.47 22.36
N SER A 254 -9.93 -4.56 22.07
CA SER A 254 -9.50 -4.88 20.71
C SER A 254 -10.68 -5.03 19.74
N TYR A 255 -11.85 -5.45 20.24
CA TYR A 255 -13.07 -5.53 19.45
C TYR A 255 -13.58 -4.14 19.04
N GLU A 256 -13.66 -3.20 20.00
CA GLU A 256 -14.05 -1.81 19.72
C GLU A 256 -13.05 -1.13 18.78
N TYR A 257 -11.75 -1.38 18.96
CA TYR A 257 -10.72 -0.96 18.02
C TYR A 257 -11.02 -1.43 16.58
N GLY A 258 -11.34 -2.72 16.42
CA GLY A 258 -11.68 -3.28 15.10
C GLY A 258 -12.91 -2.61 14.49
N LEU A 259 -13.96 -2.37 15.29
CA LEU A 259 -15.17 -1.69 14.82
C LEU A 259 -14.92 -0.24 14.39
N LEU A 260 -14.01 0.49 15.03
CA LEU A 260 -13.67 1.86 14.67
C LEU A 260 -12.93 1.96 13.32
N GLN A 261 -12.36 0.86 12.81
CA GLN A 261 -11.78 0.83 11.46
C GLN A 261 -12.85 0.80 10.36
N VAL A 262 -14.02 0.23 10.64
CA VAL A 262 -15.09 0.02 9.64
C VAL A 262 -15.56 1.33 8.98
N PRO A 263 -15.88 2.42 9.70
CA PRO A 263 -16.32 3.67 9.08
C PRO A 263 -15.21 4.31 8.23
N ILE A 264 -13.94 4.20 8.62
CA ILE A 264 -12.81 4.80 7.90
C ILE A 264 -12.60 4.10 6.56
N PHE A 265 -12.44 2.78 6.57
CA PHE A 265 -12.22 2.02 5.34
C PHE A 265 -13.49 1.85 4.51
N GLY A 266 -14.66 1.82 5.15
CA GLY A 266 -15.95 1.88 4.48
C GLY A 266 -16.13 3.18 3.69
N ALA A 267 -15.73 4.31 4.24
CA ALA A 267 -15.74 5.60 3.56
C ALA A 267 -14.74 5.65 2.39
N LEU A 268 -13.55 5.06 2.55
CA LEU A 268 -12.58 4.91 1.46
C LEU A 268 -13.18 4.12 0.28
N ILE A 269 -13.81 3.00 0.57
CA ILE A 269 -14.48 2.17 -0.45
C ILE A 269 -15.63 2.93 -1.09
N ALA A 270 -16.44 3.65 -0.32
CA ALA A 270 -17.53 4.47 -0.84
C ALA A 270 -17.02 5.57 -1.78
N GLY A 271 -15.89 6.23 -1.45
CA GLY A 271 -15.21 7.18 -2.31
C GLY A 271 -14.75 6.58 -3.64
N ASN A 272 -14.16 5.38 -3.61
CA ASN A 272 -13.74 4.64 -4.82
C ASN A 272 -14.95 4.23 -5.68
N LEU A 273 -16.05 3.79 -5.07
CA LEU A 273 -17.29 3.46 -5.81
C LEU A 273 -17.90 4.69 -6.47
N LEU A 274 -17.88 5.82 -5.77
CA LEU A 274 -18.34 7.09 -6.35
C LEU A 274 -17.43 7.55 -7.50
N LEU A 275 -16.10 7.42 -7.33
CA LEU A 275 -15.13 7.68 -8.40
C LEU A 275 -15.47 6.87 -9.65
N ALA A 276 -15.70 5.56 -9.52
CA ALA A 276 -16.03 4.68 -10.64
C ALA A 276 -17.28 5.15 -11.41
N ARG A 277 -18.29 5.66 -10.68
CA ARG A 277 -19.53 6.22 -11.31
C ARG A 277 -19.30 7.56 -11.98
N LEU A 278 -18.43 8.40 -11.45
CA LEU A 278 -18.20 9.76 -11.93
C LEU A 278 -17.16 9.84 -13.06
N THR A 279 -16.32 8.84 -13.22
CA THR A 279 -15.23 8.82 -14.21
C THR A 279 -15.73 8.96 -15.66
N SER A 280 -16.96 8.51 -15.96
CA SER A 280 -17.59 8.69 -17.26
C SER A 280 -18.18 10.09 -17.48
N ARG A 281 -18.33 10.91 -16.42
CA ARG A 281 -19.05 12.20 -16.48
C ARG A 281 -18.17 13.39 -16.09
N ARG A 282 -17.02 13.18 -15.51
CA ARG A 282 -16.14 14.21 -14.97
C ARG A 282 -14.69 13.99 -15.39
N THR A 283 -13.95 15.08 -15.56
CA THR A 283 -12.50 15.00 -15.82
C THR A 283 -11.75 14.53 -14.59
N VAL A 284 -10.61 13.85 -14.79
CA VAL A 284 -9.73 13.39 -13.71
C VAL A 284 -9.35 14.55 -12.78
N ARG A 285 -9.03 15.71 -13.35
CA ARG A 285 -8.72 16.93 -12.60
C ARG A 285 -9.87 17.35 -11.67
N SER A 286 -11.10 17.35 -12.18
CA SER A 286 -12.30 17.70 -11.40
C SER A 286 -12.50 16.73 -10.23
N LEU A 287 -12.29 15.42 -10.46
CA LEU A 287 -12.42 14.39 -9.42
C LEU A 287 -11.38 14.55 -8.30
N ILE A 288 -10.13 14.91 -8.65
CA ILE A 288 -9.10 15.21 -7.66
C ILE A 288 -9.48 16.43 -6.81
N ILE A 289 -9.97 17.50 -7.44
CA ILE A 289 -10.42 18.72 -6.72
C ILE A 289 -11.61 18.41 -5.83
N MET A 290 -12.57 17.63 -6.31
CA MET A 290 -13.74 17.20 -5.52
C MET A 290 -13.33 16.38 -4.29
N GLY A 291 -12.36 15.45 -4.44
CA GLY A 291 -11.81 14.69 -3.32
C GLY A 291 -11.00 15.52 -2.35
N GLY A 292 -10.43 16.63 -2.81
CA GLY A 292 -9.62 17.54 -1.98
C GLY A 292 -10.41 18.18 -0.82
N TRP A 293 -11.67 18.52 -1.04
CA TRP A 293 -12.50 19.10 0.02
C TRP A 293 -12.68 18.15 1.21
N PRO A 294 -13.19 16.92 1.05
CA PRO A 294 -13.31 16.00 2.18
C PRO A 294 -11.96 15.63 2.79
N ILE A 295 -10.87 15.58 2.03
CA ILE A 295 -9.53 15.35 2.59
C ILE A 295 -9.20 16.43 3.65
N ILE A 296 -9.28 17.70 3.28
CA ILE A 296 -8.90 18.79 4.20
C ILE A 296 -9.93 18.94 5.33
N ILE A 297 -11.22 18.87 5.02
CA ILE A 297 -12.28 18.98 6.04
C ILE A 297 -12.15 17.86 7.06
N GLY A 298 -11.92 16.62 6.63
CA GLY A 298 -11.77 15.48 7.53
C GLY A 298 -10.58 15.61 8.47
N LEU A 299 -9.42 16.04 7.97
CA LEU A 299 -8.24 16.27 8.79
C LEU A 299 -8.41 17.46 9.75
N LEU A 300 -9.13 18.50 9.32
CA LEU A 300 -9.48 19.63 10.20
C LEU A 300 -10.44 19.20 11.33
N VAL A 301 -11.45 18.38 11.03
CA VAL A 301 -12.38 17.84 12.04
C VAL A 301 -11.61 16.99 13.06
N ALA A 302 -10.72 16.11 12.60
CA ALA A 302 -9.91 15.29 13.49
C ALA A 302 -8.99 16.13 14.38
N ALA A 303 -8.34 17.15 13.83
CA ALA A 303 -7.46 18.04 14.58
C ALA A 303 -8.25 18.92 15.57
N ALA A 304 -9.36 19.52 15.16
CA ALA A 304 -10.20 20.36 16.02
C ALA A 304 -10.80 19.57 17.18
N ALA A 305 -11.21 18.32 16.96
CA ALA A 305 -11.78 17.47 17.99
C ALA A 305 -10.82 17.28 19.18
N THR A 306 -9.54 17.10 18.93
CA THR A 306 -8.52 16.89 19.96
C THR A 306 -8.14 18.16 20.74
N VAL A 307 -8.44 19.34 20.18
CA VAL A 307 -8.33 20.61 20.93
C VAL A 307 -9.47 20.76 21.94
N ILE A 308 -10.66 20.25 21.60
CA ILE A 308 -11.87 20.36 22.45
C ILE A 308 -11.84 19.31 23.55
N SER A 309 -11.41 18.09 23.27
CA SER A 309 -11.37 16.97 24.21
C SER A 309 -10.22 16.02 23.92
N SER A 310 -9.47 15.64 24.96
CA SER A 310 -8.41 14.64 24.86
C SER A 310 -8.93 13.23 24.51
N HIS A 311 -10.20 12.95 24.82
CA HIS A 311 -10.87 11.67 24.56
C HIS A 311 -11.83 11.74 23.35
N ALA A 312 -11.51 12.57 22.37
CA ALA A 312 -12.36 12.80 21.21
C ALA A 312 -12.22 11.73 20.11
N TYR A 313 -11.94 10.46 20.44
CA TYR A 313 -11.65 9.40 19.48
C TYR A 313 -12.78 9.16 18.46
N LEU A 314 -14.04 9.34 18.84
CA LEU A 314 -15.18 9.23 17.92
C LEU A 314 -15.14 10.33 16.84
N TRP A 315 -14.81 11.56 17.23
CA TRP A 315 -14.65 12.67 16.29
C TRP A 315 -13.41 12.53 15.43
N MET A 316 -12.32 11.99 15.99
CA MET A 316 -11.13 11.62 15.21
C MET A 316 -11.49 10.59 14.13
N THR A 317 -12.22 9.54 14.51
CA THR A 317 -12.69 8.51 13.58
C THR A 317 -13.61 9.10 12.52
N ALA A 318 -14.54 10.00 12.90
CA ALA A 318 -15.41 10.69 11.95
C ALA A 318 -14.61 11.56 10.97
N GLY A 319 -13.65 12.34 11.47
CA GLY A 319 -12.77 13.14 10.63
C GLY A 319 -11.93 12.31 9.66
N LEU A 320 -11.33 11.22 10.15
CA LEU A 320 -10.58 10.27 9.32
C LEU A 320 -11.46 9.56 8.29
N SER A 321 -12.74 9.31 8.61
CA SER A 321 -13.69 8.73 7.65
C SER A 321 -14.00 9.71 6.51
N ILE A 322 -14.22 10.99 6.82
CA ILE A 322 -14.43 12.03 5.81
C ILE A 322 -13.18 12.17 4.93
N TYR A 323 -12.00 12.20 5.53
CA TYR A 323 -10.72 12.24 4.84
C TYR A 323 -10.53 11.02 3.91
N ALA A 324 -10.80 9.80 4.41
CA ALA A 324 -10.66 8.56 3.65
C ALA A 324 -11.60 8.51 2.43
N PHE A 325 -12.83 9.03 2.56
CA PHE A 325 -13.74 9.21 1.43
C PHE A 325 -13.12 10.10 0.34
N GLY A 326 -12.48 11.20 0.74
CA GLY A 326 -11.78 12.09 -0.18
C GLY A 326 -10.61 11.42 -0.92
N ILE A 327 -9.82 10.60 -0.21
CA ILE A 327 -8.75 9.80 -0.83
C ILE A 327 -9.34 8.86 -1.89
N GLY A 328 -10.42 8.16 -1.57
CA GLY A 328 -11.10 7.27 -2.52
C GLY A 328 -11.47 7.97 -3.82
N LEU A 329 -11.88 9.25 -3.76
CA LEU A 329 -12.20 10.04 -4.94
C LEU A 329 -10.97 10.53 -5.72
N ALA A 330 -9.87 10.90 -5.02
CA ALA A 330 -8.76 11.63 -5.63
C ALA A 330 -7.61 10.72 -6.07
N ASN A 331 -7.33 9.65 -5.32
CA ASN A 331 -6.04 8.95 -5.37
C ASN A 331 -5.78 8.27 -6.73
N ALA A 332 -6.75 7.55 -7.28
CA ALA A 332 -6.58 6.85 -8.56
C ALA A 332 -6.33 7.81 -9.72
N GLY A 333 -7.00 8.96 -9.72
CA GLY A 333 -6.77 10.03 -10.70
C GLY A 333 -5.37 10.61 -10.58
N LEU A 334 -4.91 10.85 -9.36
CA LEU A 334 -3.58 11.38 -9.09
C LEU A 334 -2.48 10.38 -9.47
N VAL A 335 -2.66 9.09 -9.18
CA VAL A 335 -1.75 8.01 -9.64
C VAL A 335 -1.61 8.04 -11.15
N ARG A 336 -2.73 8.07 -11.87
CA ARG A 336 -2.71 8.11 -13.35
C ARG A 336 -1.96 9.34 -13.87
N LEU A 337 -2.29 10.53 -13.40
CA LEU A 337 -1.64 11.76 -13.87
C LEU A 337 -0.14 11.77 -13.57
N THR A 338 0.27 11.24 -12.41
CA THR A 338 1.68 11.13 -12.02
C THR A 338 2.43 10.14 -12.89
N LEU A 339 1.82 8.97 -13.18
CA LEU A 339 2.41 7.94 -14.04
C LEU A 339 2.66 8.46 -15.47
N PHE A 340 1.81 9.34 -15.97
CA PHE A 340 1.93 9.93 -17.29
C PHE A 340 2.66 11.30 -17.31
N ALA A 341 3.17 11.76 -16.18
CA ALA A 341 3.96 13.00 -16.10
C ALA A 341 5.37 12.87 -16.67
N SER A 342 5.86 11.65 -16.92
CA SER A 342 7.18 11.38 -17.50
C SER A 342 7.07 10.51 -18.75
N ASP A 343 7.89 10.80 -19.73
CA ASP A 343 7.97 10.04 -21.00
C ASP A 343 8.81 8.75 -20.87
N MET A 344 9.45 8.54 -19.74
CA MET A 344 10.21 7.32 -19.44
C MET A 344 9.29 6.09 -19.37
N SER A 345 9.89 4.89 -19.42
CA SER A 345 9.13 3.64 -19.34
C SER A 345 8.20 3.62 -18.14
N LYS A 346 6.95 3.19 -18.31
CA LYS A 346 5.95 3.21 -17.23
C LYS A 346 6.36 2.33 -16.06
N GLY A 347 7.15 1.28 -16.29
CA GLY A 347 7.73 0.45 -15.23
C GLY A 347 8.70 1.23 -14.35
N THR A 348 9.63 1.99 -14.94
CA THR A 348 10.60 2.84 -14.20
C THR A 348 9.86 3.95 -13.43
N VAL A 349 8.87 4.59 -14.08
CA VAL A 349 8.08 5.67 -13.46
C VAL A 349 7.26 5.12 -12.28
N SER A 350 6.60 3.98 -12.44
CA SER A 350 5.82 3.32 -11.38
C SER A 350 6.70 2.89 -10.21
N ALA A 351 7.87 2.31 -10.47
CA ALA A 351 8.82 1.92 -9.44
C ALA A 351 9.35 3.14 -8.67
N ALA A 352 9.73 4.21 -9.36
CA ALA A 352 10.16 5.46 -8.72
C ALA A 352 9.06 6.09 -7.87
N MET A 353 7.82 6.09 -8.37
CA MET A 353 6.65 6.57 -7.64
C MET A 353 6.42 5.77 -6.36
N GLY A 354 6.43 4.45 -6.45
CA GLY A 354 6.26 3.55 -5.29
C GLY A 354 7.38 3.72 -4.26
N MET A 355 8.64 3.86 -4.69
CA MET A 355 9.76 4.11 -3.78
C MET A 355 9.62 5.44 -3.02
N LEU A 356 9.24 6.52 -3.71
CA LEU A 356 9.00 7.82 -3.05
C LEU A 356 7.85 7.75 -2.05
N GLN A 357 6.76 7.06 -2.38
CA GLN A 357 5.65 6.85 -1.46
C GLN A 357 6.07 6.05 -0.23
N MET A 358 6.74 4.90 -0.41
CA MET A 358 7.21 4.07 0.69
C MET A 358 8.20 4.80 1.59
N LEU A 359 9.06 5.66 1.02
CA LEU A 359 9.97 6.51 1.78
C LEU A 359 9.18 7.49 2.68
N ILE A 360 8.16 8.17 2.11
CA ILE A 360 7.32 9.09 2.88
C ILE A 360 6.59 8.34 3.99
N PHE A 361 6.05 7.14 3.71
CA PHE A 361 5.36 6.32 4.70
C PHE A 361 6.30 5.89 5.82
N THR A 362 7.48 5.35 5.47
CA THR A 362 8.48 4.89 6.43
C THR A 362 8.91 6.01 7.38
N VAL A 363 9.33 7.15 6.82
CA VAL A 363 9.78 8.31 7.62
C VAL A 363 8.58 8.96 8.33
N GLY A 364 7.47 9.11 7.64
CA GLY A 364 6.28 9.80 8.17
C GLY A 364 5.62 9.05 9.33
N ILE A 365 5.55 7.72 9.31
CA ILE A 365 5.02 6.92 10.42
C ILE A 365 5.90 7.11 11.66
N GLU A 366 7.23 7.09 11.51
CA GLU A 366 8.14 7.33 12.64
C GLU A 366 8.00 8.75 13.21
N ILE A 367 7.88 9.76 12.36
CA ILE A 367 7.62 11.14 12.81
C ILE A 367 6.28 11.22 13.54
N SER A 368 5.23 10.61 13.00
CA SER A 368 3.90 10.62 13.60
C SER A 368 3.87 9.88 14.95
N LYS A 369 4.67 8.82 15.09
CA LYS A 369 4.89 8.12 16.37
C LYS A 369 5.48 9.08 17.42
N HIS A 370 6.55 9.79 17.08
CA HIS A 370 7.15 10.76 18.00
C HIS A 370 6.20 11.91 18.32
N ALA A 371 5.39 12.38 17.36
CA ALA A 371 4.36 13.37 17.60
C ALA A 371 3.35 12.88 18.65
N TRP A 372 2.87 11.63 18.51
CA TRP A 372 1.93 11.07 19.48
C TRP A 372 2.57 10.85 20.87
N LEU A 373 3.79 10.31 20.93
CA LEU A 373 4.49 10.07 22.21
C LEU A 373 4.73 11.38 23.00
N ASN A 374 4.96 12.50 22.32
CA ASN A 374 5.25 13.78 22.94
C ASN A 374 4.01 14.62 23.25
N GLY A 375 2.90 14.44 22.52
CA GLY A 375 1.73 15.32 22.66
C GLY A 375 0.38 14.63 22.41
N GLY A 376 0.35 13.30 22.46
CA GLY A 376 -0.88 12.51 22.37
C GLY A 376 -1.63 12.73 21.05
N ASN A 377 -2.95 12.55 21.13
CA ASN A 377 -3.85 12.65 19.98
C ASN A 377 -3.82 14.02 19.30
N GLY A 378 -3.54 15.09 20.06
CA GLY A 378 -3.46 16.45 19.53
C GLY A 378 -2.31 16.63 18.54
N GLN A 379 -1.10 16.24 18.92
CA GLN A 379 0.06 16.35 18.02
C GLN A 379 0.00 15.34 16.86
N PHE A 380 -0.56 14.15 17.09
CA PHE A 380 -0.80 13.18 16.02
C PHE A 380 -1.72 13.77 14.93
N ASN A 381 -2.86 14.37 15.30
CA ASN A 381 -3.78 14.95 14.35
C ASN A 381 -3.28 16.24 13.72
N LEU A 382 -2.49 17.03 14.45
CA LEU A 382 -1.80 18.19 13.88
C LEU A 382 -0.79 17.76 12.80
N PHE A 383 -0.02 16.72 13.05
CA PHE A 383 0.88 16.13 12.05
C PHE A 383 0.11 15.68 10.80
N ASN A 384 -1.03 14.99 10.97
CA ASN A 384 -1.86 14.56 9.86
C ASN A 384 -2.43 15.76 9.07
N LEU A 385 -2.83 16.84 9.74
CA LEU A 385 -3.29 18.07 9.09
C LEU A 385 -2.17 18.74 8.29
N VAL A 386 -0.95 18.79 8.82
CA VAL A 386 0.23 19.30 8.09
C VAL A 386 0.46 18.51 6.81
N ASN A 387 0.35 17.19 6.84
CA ASN A 387 0.45 16.35 5.64
C ASN A 387 -0.65 16.68 4.60
N GLY A 388 -1.87 16.94 5.07
CA GLY A 388 -2.96 17.40 4.20
C GLY A 388 -2.67 18.75 3.53
N ILE A 389 -2.07 19.70 4.26
CA ILE A 389 -1.67 21.01 3.75
C ILE A 389 -0.52 20.87 2.74
N LEU A 390 0.47 20.01 3.03
CA LEU A 390 1.56 19.72 2.09
C LEU A 390 1.01 19.11 0.80
N TRP A 391 0.11 18.14 0.91
CA TRP A 391 -0.59 17.60 -0.24
C TRP A 391 -1.30 18.68 -1.06
N LEU A 392 -2.10 19.54 -0.41
CA LEU A 392 -2.83 20.61 -1.09
C LEU A 392 -1.89 21.56 -1.84
N SER A 393 -0.77 21.93 -1.19
CA SER A 393 0.26 22.80 -1.78
C SER A 393 0.88 22.17 -3.04
N LEU A 394 1.23 20.88 -2.96
CA LEU A 394 1.77 20.13 -4.09
C LEU A 394 0.74 19.98 -5.21
N MET A 395 -0.54 19.79 -4.87
CA MET A 395 -1.63 19.71 -5.86
C MET A 395 -1.85 21.03 -6.59
N VAL A 396 -1.73 22.16 -5.91
CA VAL A 396 -1.81 23.49 -6.55
C VAL A 396 -0.69 23.65 -7.58
N ILE A 397 0.54 23.23 -7.24
CA ILE A 397 1.68 23.25 -8.15
C ILE A 397 1.46 22.29 -9.32
N PHE A 398 1.13 21.04 -9.03
CA PHE A 398 0.94 19.97 -10.00
C PHE A 398 -0.16 20.26 -11.02
N LEU A 399 -1.29 20.85 -10.59
CA LEU A 399 -2.42 21.17 -11.45
C LEU A 399 -2.32 22.52 -12.18
N LYS A 400 -1.41 23.43 -11.76
CA LYS A 400 -1.18 24.71 -12.44
C LYS A 400 -0.33 24.61 -13.70
N ASP A 401 0.39 23.50 -13.90
CA ASP A 401 1.31 23.35 -15.03
C ASP A 401 0.54 23.40 -16.36
N LYS A 402 0.92 24.36 -17.24
CA LYS A 402 0.21 24.73 -18.48
C LYS A 402 0.11 23.60 -19.52
N GLN A 403 0.94 22.58 -19.44
CA GLN A 403 0.91 21.44 -20.39
C GLN A 403 -0.37 20.59 -20.29
N MET A 404 -1.11 20.64 -19.18
CA MET A 404 -2.42 19.98 -19.06
C MET A 404 -3.57 20.72 -19.78
N ARG A 405 -3.37 21.95 -20.19
CA ARG A 405 -4.39 22.72 -20.91
C ARG A 405 -4.56 22.26 -22.36
N ASN A 406 -3.47 21.75 -22.96
CA ASN A 406 -3.45 21.45 -24.41
C ASN A 406 -3.74 19.98 -24.75
N SER A 407 -3.86 19.07 -23.78
CA SER A 407 -4.19 17.66 -24.04
C SER A 407 -5.68 17.32 -23.97
N HIS A 408 -6.54 18.30 -23.81
CA HIS A 408 -8.02 18.13 -23.75
C HIS A 408 -8.80 18.94 -24.78
N GLU A 409 -8.10 19.60 -25.73
CA GLU A 409 -8.72 20.28 -26.88
C GLU A 409 -8.43 19.59 -28.23
N GLY A 410 -7.92 18.34 -28.20
CA GLY A 410 -7.74 17.50 -29.38
C GLY A 410 -8.53 16.20 -29.29
#